data_e2ffd5bfcb4ecd60c2461c714f78922a
#
_entry.id   e2ffd5bfcb4ecd60c2461c714f78922a
#
_cell.length_a   1.000
_cell.length_b   1.000
_cell.length_c   1.000
_cell.angle_alpha   90.00
_cell.angle_beta   90.00
_cell.angle_gamma   90.00
#
_symmetry.space_group_name_H-M   'P 1'
#
loop_
_entity.id
_entity.type
_entity.pdbx_description
1 polymer ?
#
loop_
_entity_poly.entity_id
_entity_poly.type
_entity_poly.pdbx_seq_one_letter_code
_entity_poly.pdbx_strand_id
1 'polypeptide(L)'
;MRRSLFAIIFIAFALSGCATTWLVDSDVRAFSKLPANAAALAPAPYRMEWLPSQTDPAARATLTEWAAVALARIGWRRDDAAPRFSVQVDARVQRFNNAPWDDPWWGAWGPVGSGYIVGSRGHLTFGSGMGVGIGFGFPRNPYYQRSVSLLIRDLGSGQIVYETQAAHDGRWSDNATVFPAMFEAALRGFPNPPAGIQRVNIEVPR
;
A
#
# COMPACT_ATOMS: atom_id res chain seq x y z
N MET A 1 47.29 -26.97 -3.69
CA MET A 1 46.92 -25.58 -3.29
C MET A 1 46.01 -24.84 -4.28
N ARG A 2 46.21 -24.89 -5.61
CA ARG A 2 45.31 -24.19 -6.58
C ARG A 2 43.85 -24.73 -6.60
N ARG A 3 43.65 -26.05 -6.43
CA ARG A 3 42.29 -26.66 -6.41
C ARG A 3 41.48 -26.27 -5.19
N SER A 4 42.11 -26.07 -4.04
CA SER A 4 41.41 -25.63 -2.81
C SER A 4 40.96 -24.15 -2.86
N LEU A 5 41.72 -23.29 -3.57
CA LEU A 5 41.38 -21.90 -3.73
C LEU A 5 40.10 -21.71 -4.60
N PHE A 6 39.96 -22.50 -5.66
CA PHE A 6 38.75 -22.50 -6.51
C PHE A 6 37.51 -22.98 -5.76
N ALA A 7 37.65 -23.98 -4.87
CA ALA A 7 36.51 -24.45 -4.06
C ALA A 7 36.03 -23.38 -3.06
N ILE A 8 36.95 -22.63 -2.45
CA ILE A 8 36.61 -21.55 -1.50
C ILE A 8 35.92 -20.39 -2.20
N ILE A 9 36.39 -20.01 -3.40
CA ILE A 9 35.76 -18.94 -4.21
C ILE A 9 34.35 -19.34 -4.64
N PHE A 10 34.14 -20.61 -5.02
CA PHE A 10 32.82 -21.10 -5.43
C PHE A 10 31.81 -21.14 -4.27
N ILE A 11 32.26 -21.47 -3.07
CA ILE A 11 31.43 -21.46 -1.84
C ILE A 11 31.08 -20.02 -1.44
N ALA A 12 32.01 -19.07 -1.57
CA ALA A 12 31.75 -17.65 -1.30
C ALA A 12 30.69 -17.04 -2.23
N PHE A 13 30.64 -17.45 -3.51
CA PHE A 13 29.60 -17.03 -4.45
C PHE A 13 28.21 -17.65 -4.16
N ALA A 14 28.15 -18.83 -3.57
CA ALA A 14 26.90 -19.49 -3.24
C ALA A 14 26.19 -18.88 -2.01
N LEU A 15 26.89 -18.13 -1.17
CA LEU A 15 26.34 -17.49 0.03
C LEU A 15 25.82 -16.05 -0.20
N SER A 16 26.00 -15.47 -1.39
CA SER A 16 25.55 -14.10 -1.68
C SER A 16 24.07 -13.97 -2.08
N GLY A 17 23.27 -15.02 -1.95
CA GLY A 17 21.93 -15.14 -2.53
C GLY A 17 20.74 -14.83 -1.61
N CYS A 18 20.89 -14.22 -0.45
CA CYS A 18 19.75 -13.80 0.36
C CYS A 18 19.37 -12.35 0.06
N ALA A 19 18.79 -12.08 -1.11
CA ALA A 19 18.01 -10.87 -1.31
C ALA A 19 16.75 -11.00 -0.44
N THR A 20 16.72 -10.30 0.70
CA THR A 20 15.54 -10.22 1.55
C THR A 20 14.52 -9.36 0.84
N THR A 21 13.51 -9.97 0.25
CA THR A 21 12.36 -9.26 -0.32
C THR A 21 11.34 -8.99 0.78
N TRP A 22 10.67 -7.85 0.71
CA TRP A 22 9.51 -7.56 1.51
C TRP A 22 8.25 -7.90 0.71
N LEU A 23 7.22 -8.35 1.41
CA LEU A 23 5.94 -8.64 0.81
C LEU A 23 4.96 -7.52 1.17
N VAL A 24 4.45 -6.82 0.16
CA VAL A 24 3.34 -5.89 0.31
C VAL A 24 2.08 -6.65 -0.07
N ASP A 25 1.32 -7.06 0.94
CA ASP A 25 0.02 -7.68 0.76
C ASP A 25 -1.06 -6.60 0.70
N SER A 26 -1.94 -6.68 -0.26
CA SER A 26 -3.01 -5.71 -0.47
C SER A 26 -4.34 -6.42 -0.70
N ASP A 27 -5.38 -5.97 -0.02
CA ASP A 27 -6.74 -6.37 -0.30
C ASP A 27 -7.30 -5.48 -1.41
N VAL A 28 -7.50 -6.07 -2.59
CA VAL A 28 -7.90 -5.35 -3.81
C VAL A 28 -9.34 -5.64 -4.14
N ARG A 29 -10.10 -4.59 -4.43
CA ARG A 29 -11.43 -4.65 -5.04
C ARG A 29 -11.40 -3.86 -6.32
N ALA A 30 -11.88 -4.45 -7.41
CA ALA A 30 -11.96 -3.76 -8.69
C ALA A 30 -13.28 -4.04 -9.40
N PHE A 31 -13.66 -3.09 -10.24
CA PHE A 31 -14.83 -3.15 -11.10
C PHE A 31 -14.45 -2.72 -12.52
N SER A 32 -14.90 -3.47 -13.53
CA SER A 32 -14.62 -3.20 -14.92
C SER A 32 -15.89 -3.26 -15.78
N LYS A 33 -16.04 -2.28 -16.63
CA LYS A 33 -16.96 -2.26 -17.78
C LYS A 33 -16.21 -2.41 -19.11
N LEU A 34 -14.89 -2.59 -19.04
CA LEU A 34 -14.08 -2.78 -20.23
C LEU A 34 -14.42 -4.14 -20.87
N PRO A 35 -14.43 -4.24 -22.19
CA PRO A 35 -14.59 -5.53 -22.86
C PRO A 35 -13.38 -6.43 -22.56
N ALA A 36 -13.59 -7.75 -22.60
CA ALA A 36 -12.55 -8.73 -22.27
C ALA A 36 -11.27 -8.58 -23.12
N ASN A 37 -11.39 -8.05 -24.33
CA ASN A 37 -10.26 -7.77 -25.22
C ASN A 37 -9.66 -6.36 -25.00
N ALA A 38 -10.00 -5.65 -23.94
CA ALA A 38 -9.48 -4.31 -23.68
C ALA A 38 -7.93 -4.28 -23.49
N ALA A 39 -7.32 -5.42 -23.14
CA ALA A 39 -5.87 -5.55 -23.18
C ALA A 39 -5.29 -5.30 -24.58
N ALA A 40 -6.06 -5.59 -25.64
CA ALA A 40 -5.69 -5.31 -27.03
C ALA A 40 -5.79 -3.81 -27.38
N LEU A 41 -6.32 -2.95 -26.48
CA LEU A 41 -6.32 -1.50 -26.65
C LEU A 41 -4.96 -0.86 -26.32
N ALA A 42 -3.98 -1.65 -25.86
CA ALA A 42 -2.64 -1.16 -25.65
C ALA A 42 -1.93 -0.88 -27.01
N PRO A 43 -1.18 0.22 -27.13
CA PRO A 43 -1.00 1.26 -26.11
C PRO A 43 -2.21 2.20 -26.00
N ALA A 44 -2.83 2.24 -24.81
CA ALA A 44 -3.94 3.14 -24.56
C ALA A 44 -3.42 4.48 -24.06
N PRO A 45 -3.68 5.59 -24.81
CA PRO A 45 -3.24 6.90 -24.37
C PRO A 45 -4.16 7.43 -23.27
N TYR A 46 -3.56 7.92 -22.18
CA TYR A 46 -4.29 8.52 -21.07
C TYR A 46 -3.69 9.84 -20.61
N ARG A 47 -4.53 10.67 -19.97
CA ARG A 47 -4.09 11.84 -19.19
C ARG A 47 -4.43 11.66 -17.72
N MET A 48 -3.70 12.36 -16.85
CA MET A 48 -4.07 12.43 -15.43
C MET A 48 -5.21 13.42 -15.24
N GLU A 49 -6.16 13.06 -14.38
CA GLU A 49 -7.25 13.90 -13.94
C GLU A 49 -7.19 14.07 -12.42
N TRP A 50 -7.41 15.30 -11.93
CA TRP A 50 -7.25 15.62 -10.52
C TRP A 50 -8.54 16.17 -9.94
N LEU A 51 -8.85 15.76 -8.71
CA LEU A 51 -9.94 16.37 -7.97
C LEU A 51 -9.61 17.81 -7.58
N PRO A 52 -10.61 18.70 -7.47
CA PRO A 52 -10.39 20.05 -6.97
C PRO A 52 -9.73 20.13 -5.60
N SER A 53 -9.90 19.09 -4.75
CA SER A 53 -9.29 18.98 -3.43
C SER A 53 -7.80 18.58 -3.46
N GLN A 54 -7.32 18.02 -4.56
CA GLN A 54 -5.92 17.61 -4.74
C GLN A 54 -5.10 18.78 -5.28
N THR A 55 -4.86 19.80 -4.47
CA THR A 55 -4.25 21.08 -4.91
C THR A 55 -2.71 21.08 -4.83
N ASP A 56 -2.10 20.17 -4.05
CA ASP A 56 -0.64 20.14 -3.87
C ASP A 56 0.08 19.58 -5.12
N PRO A 57 0.91 20.40 -5.80
CA PRO A 57 1.63 19.96 -7.01
C PRO A 57 2.65 18.86 -6.73
N ALA A 58 3.30 18.86 -5.57
CA ALA A 58 4.30 17.87 -5.21
C ALA A 58 3.64 16.50 -4.97
N ALA A 59 2.52 16.47 -4.27
CA ALA A 59 1.74 15.26 -4.08
C ALA A 59 1.22 14.72 -5.42
N ARG A 60 0.72 15.58 -6.31
CA ARG A 60 0.29 15.18 -7.67
C ARG A 60 1.44 14.57 -8.48
N ALA A 61 2.63 15.18 -8.45
CA ALA A 61 3.81 14.65 -9.16
C ALA A 61 4.17 13.26 -8.66
N THR A 62 4.24 13.08 -7.36
CA THR A 62 4.53 11.79 -6.72
C THR A 62 3.49 10.72 -7.07
N LEU A 63 2.20 11.04 -6.97
CA LEU A 63 1.12 10.13 -7.34
C LEU A 63 1.15 9.76 -8.83
N THR A 64 1.48 10.74 -9.68
CA THR A 64 1.64 10.50 -11.12
C THR A 64 2.75 9.50 -11.38
N GLU A 65 3.91 9.68 -10.75
CA GLU A 65 5.07 8.79 -10.90
C GLU A 65 4.72 7.35 -10.48
N TRP A 66 4.15 7.18 -9.29
CA TRP A 66 3.76 5.85 -8.78
C TRP A 66 2.74 5.15 -9.66
N ALA A 67 1.69 5.87 -10.08
CA ALA A 67 0.65 5.30 -10.93
C ALA A 67 1.16 5.03 -12.35
N ALA A 68 2.05 5.88 -12.91
CA ALA A 68 2.57 5.72 -14.26
C ALA A 68 3.35 4.41 -14.44
N VAL A 69 4.13 4.00 -13.43
CA VAL A 69 4.86 2.72 -13.47
C VAL A 69 3.87 1.55 -13.56
N ALA A 70 2.82 1.56 -12.75
CA ALA A 70 1.82 0.49 -12.75
C ALA A 70 0.98 0.47 -14.07
N LEU A 71 0.60 1.65 -14.57
CA LEU A 71 -0.12 1.79 -15.84
C LEU A 71 0.73 1.35 -17.05
N ALA A 72 2.04 1.66 -17.04
CA ALA A 72 2.94 1.22 -18.09
C ALA A 72 3.05 -0.32 -18.16
N ARG A 73 2.99 -1.02 -17.02
CA ARG A 73 3.00 -2.50 -16.96
C ARG A 73 1.79 -3.14 -17.65
N ILE A 74 0.66 -2.46 -17.66
CA ILE A 74 -0.55 -2.90 -18.39
C ILE A 74 -0.60 -2.34 -19.83
N GLY A 75 0.51 -1.73 -20.31
CA GLY A 75 0.64 -1.23 -21.68
C GLY A 75 0.02 0.14 -21.93
N TRP A 76 -0.35 0.87 -20.87
CA TRP A 76 -0.92 2.21 -21.02
C TRP A 76 0.17 3.29 -21.02
N ARG A 77 0.00 4.29 -21.87
CA ARG A 77 0.98 5.38 -22.05
C ARG A 77 0.32 6.73 -21.79
N ARG A 78 1.03 7.58 -21.03
CA ARG A 78 0.59 8.95 -20.85
C ARG A 78 0.73 9.73 -22.14
N ASP A 79 -0.35 10.39 -22.55
CA ASP A 79 -0.41 11.26 -23.70
C ASP A 79 -1.43 12.37 -23.42
N ASP A 80 -0.93 13.52 -23.01
CA ASP A 80 -1.78 14.66 -22.63
C ASP A 80 -2.33 15.40 -23.87
N ALA A 81 -1.76 15.14 -25.06
CA ALA A 81 -2.17 15.82 -26.32
C ALA A 81 -3.38 15.13 -26.98
N ALA A 82 -3.40 13.80 -26.99
CA ALA A 82 -4.46 13.01 -27.61
C ALA A 82 -4.91 11.85 -26.72
N PRO A 83 -5.39 12.13 -25.50
CA PRO A 83 -5.81 11.08 -24.58
C PRO A 83 -7.16 10.48 -25.00
N ARG A 84 -7.26 9.15 -24.91
CA ARG A 84 -8.53 8.44 -25.00
C ARG A 84 -9.19 8.29 -23.64
N PHE A 85 -8.36 8.15 -22.59
CA PHE A 85 -8.85 7.95 -21.24
C PHE A 85 -8.35 9.05 -20.28
N SER A 86 -9.09 9.31 -19.22
CA SER A 86 -8.55 10.00 -18.06
C SER A 86 -8.37 9.02 -16.91
N VAL A 87 -7.29 9.21 -16.15
CA VAL A 87 -6.95 8.42 -14.98
C VAL A 87 -6.89 9.34 -13.78
N GLN A 88 -7.74 9.08 -12.82
CA GLN A 88 -7.73 9.74 -11.52
C GLN A 88 -7.15 8.79 -10.49
N VAL A 89 -6.24 9.28 -9.65
CA VAL A 89 -5.60 8.51 -8.59
C VAL A 89 -5.68 9.24 -7.26
N ASP A 90 -5.77 8.46 -6.19
CA ASP A 90 -5.67 8.95 -4.82
C ASP A 90 -4.86 7.95 -3.99
N ALA A 91 -4.12 8.45 -3.00
CA ALA A 91 -3.42 7.64 -2.02
C ALA A 91 -3.51 8.27 -0.65
N ARG A 92 -3.81 7.46 0.36
CA ARG A 92 -3.98 7.90 1.73
C ARG A 92 -3.18 7.02 2.66
N VAL A 93 -2.64 7.64 3.71
CA VAL A 93 -2.01 6.95 4.82
C VAL A 93 -2.53 7.50 6.14
N GLN A 94 -2.92 6.60 7.02
CA GLN A 94 -3.25 6.91 8.40
C GLN A 94 -2.23 6.23 9.30
N ARG A 95 -1.68 6.98 10.24
CA ARG A 95 -0.74 6.47 11.23
C ARG A 95 -1.42 6.35 12.58
N PHE A 96 -1.35 5.16 13.14
CA PHE A 96 -1.79 4.87 14.50
C PHE A 96 -0.57 4.70 15.40
N ASN A 97 -0.67 5.12 16.65
CA ASN A 97 0.43 4.98 17.60
C ASN A 97 0.66 3.53 18.03
N ASN A 98 -0.38 2.71 17.96
CA ASN A 98 -0.36 1.28 18.24
C ASN A 98 -1.17 0.56 17.16
N ALA A 99 -0.82 -0.69 16.87
CA ALA A 99 -1.69 -1.53 16.06
C ALA A 99 -3.03 -1.73 16.78
N PRO A 100 -4.16 -1.86 16.07
CA PRO A 100 -5.48 -2.03 16.70
C PRO A 100 -5.56 -3.18 17.71
N TRP A 101 -4.78 -4.24 17.49
CA TRP A 101 -4.69 -5.40 18.38
C TRP A 101 -3.63 -5.30 19.49
N ASP A 102 -2.74 -4.30 19.44
CA ASP A 102 -1.74 -4.00 20.48
C ASP A 102 -2.30 -3.01 21.52
N ASP A 103 -3.58 -2.70 21.46
CA ASP A 103 -4.24 -1.89 22.48
C ASP A 103 -4.32 -2.71 23.76
N PRO A 104 -3.65 -2.28 24.86
CA PRO A 104 -3.70 -3.00 26.15
C PRO A 104 -5.11 -3.17 26.68
N TRP A 105 -6.06 -2.39 26.15
CA TRP A 105 -7.47 -2.46 26.49
C TRP A 105 -8.18 -3.71 25.97
N TRP A 106 -7.76 -4.28 24.84
CA TRP A 106 -8.37 -5.49 24.28
C TRP A 106 -7.89 -6.77 24.93
N GLY A 107 -6.67 -6.78 25.48
CA GLY A 107 -6.03 -7.99 26.00
C GLY A 107 -6.16 -8.22 27.51
N ALA A 108 -6.46 -7.20 28.29
CA ALA A 108 -6.31 -7.28 29.74
C ALA A 108 -7.63 -7.43 30.50
N TRP A 109 -8.78 -7.05 29.95
CA TRP A 109 -10.03 -7.06 30.73
C TRP A 109 -11.28 -7.30 29.88
N GLY A 110 -11.89 -8.44 30.07
CA GLY A 110 -13.33 -8.55 29.95
C GLY A 110 -14.03 -7.49 30.84
N PRO A 111 -15.36 -7.41 30.87
CA PRO A 111 -16.17 -6.23 31.17
C PRO A 111 -16.15 -5.76 32.64
N VAL A 112 -14.98 -5.48 33.19
CA VAL A 112 -14.85 -4.85 34.51
C VAL A 112 -14.10 -3.53 34.32
N GLY A 113 -14.87 -2.45 34.31
CA GLY A 113 -14.37 -1.10 34.10
C GLY A 113 -13.35 -0.64 35.13
N SER A 114 -12.14 -0.41 34.65
CA SER A 114 -11.20 0.52 35.26
C SER A 114 -10.33 1.11 34.16
N GLY A 115 -10.52 2.41 33.89
CA GLY A 115 -9.78 3.16 32.88
C GLY A 115 -8.34 3.38 33.27
N TYR A 116 -7.41 2.99 32.38
CA TYR A 116 -6.02 3.40 32.48
C TYR A 116 -5.73 4.45 31.41
N ILE A 117 -5.22 5.61 31.86
CA ILE A 117 -4.61 6.58 30.94
C ILE A 117 -3.12 6.29 30.96
N VAL A 118 -2.58 5.71 29.88
CA VAL A 118 -1.14 5.51 29.74
C VAL A 118 -0.53 6.78 29.16
N GLY A 119 0.09 7.57 30.02
CA GLY A 119 0.89 8.73 29.62
C GLY A 119 2.25 8.30 29.03
N SER A 120 2.74 9.04 28.04
CA SER A 120 4.00 8.76 27.31
C SER A 120 5.29 9.08 28.08
N ARG A 121 5.19 9.45 29.35
CA ARG A 121 6.33 9.73 30.24
C ARG A 121 5.92 9.33 31.65
N GLY A 122 6.39 8.18 32.10
CA GLY A 122 6.42 7.70 33.47
C GLY A 122 5.55 8.44 34.50
N HIS A 123 4.25 8.59 34.27
CA HIS A 123 3.33 9.20 35.21
C HIS A 123 2.66 8.11 36.04
N LEU A 124 2.70 8.28 37.36
CA LEU A 124 1.87 7.52 38.28
C LEU A 124 0.42 7.97 38.09
N THR A 125 -0.43 7.07 37.64
CA THR A 125 -1.87 7.32 37.52
C THR A 125 -2.57 6.56 38.63
N PHE A 126 -3.30 7.25 39.47
CA PHE A 126 -4.16 6.66 40.50
C PHE A 126 -5.53 6.40 39.86
N GLY A 127 -5.84 5.13 39.61
CA GLY A 127 -7.20 4.71 39.28
C GLY A 127 -7.99 4.47 40.57
N SER A 128 -9.28 4.71 40.56
CA SER A 128 -10.20 4.54 41.70
C SER A 128 -10.49 3.08 42.08
N GLY A 129 -9.48 2.26 42.05
CA GLY A 129 -9.49 0.88 42.52
C GLY A 129 -8.10 0.55 42.99
N MET A 130 -7.93 0.38 44.28
CA MET A 130 -6.71 0.09 45.02
C MET A 130 -5.61 -0.69 44.24
N GLY A 131 -4.87 -0.02 43.37
CA GLY A 131 -3.72 -0.59 42.70
C GLY A 131 -2.78 0.53 42.24
N VAL A 132 -1.56 0.57 42.79
CA VAL A 132 -0.46 1.39 42.28
C VAL A 132 0.10 0.68 41.06
N GLY A 133 -0.30 1.10 39.85
CA GLY A 133 0.26 0.60 38.62
C GLY A 133 1.53 1.37 38.26
N ILE A 134 2.69 0.74 38.26
CA ILE A 134 3.89 1.29 37.62
C ILE A 134 3.73 1.06 36.11
N GLY A 135 3.32 2.12 35.39
CA GLY A 135 3.18 2.08 33.96
C GLY A 135 4.56 2.02 33.29
N PHE A 136 5.01 0.87 32.86
CA PHE A 136 6.10 0.79 31.93
C PHE A 136 5.59 1.27 30.58
N GLY A 137 6.14 2.38 30.06
CA GLY A 137 5.84 2.85 28.72
C GLY A 137 6.34 1.80 27.72
N PHE A 138 5.42 0.99 27.20
CA PHE A 138 5.75 0.09 26.10
C PHE A 138 6.18 0.90 24.89
N PRO A 139 7.21 0.46 24.15
CA PRO A 139 7.60 1.16 22.94
C PRO A 139 6.40 1.22 21.99
N ARG A 140 6.03 2.43 21.58
CA ARG A 140 4.97 2.65 20.62
C ARG A 140 5.43 2.12 19.28
N ASN A 141 4.84 1.04 18.81
CA ASN A 141 5.06 0.52 17.48
C ASN A 141 4.04 1.18 16.54
N PRO A 142 4.43 2.16 15.73
CA PRO A 142 3.51 2.79 14.82
C PRO A 142 2.95 1.77 13.83
N TYR A 143 1.67 1.93 13.53
CA TYR A 143 0.95 1.12 12.57
C TYR A 143 0.35 2.01 11.50
N TYR A 144 0.45 1.61 10.26
CA TYR A 144 0.05 2.40 9.10
C TYR A 144 -1.04 1.68 8.35
N GLN A 145 -2.16 2.34 8.13
CA GLN A 145 -3.19 1.91 7.19
C GLN A 145 -3.07 2.76 5.93
N ARG A 146 -3.00 2.11 4.79
CA ARG A 146 -2.84 2.73 3.49
C ARG A 146 -3.95 2.31 2.57
N SER A 147 -4.38 3.23 1.74
CA SER A 147 -5.29 2.93 0.64
C SER A 147 -4.86 3.68 -0.61
N VAL A 148 -4.99 3.02 -1.75
CA VAL A 148 -4.89 3.66 -3.06
C VAL A 148 -6.18 3.42 -3.81
N SER A 149 -6.60 4.40 -4.62
CA SER A 149 -7.69 4.24 -5.56
C SER A 149 -7.28 4.73 -6.94
N LEU A 150 -7.79 4.06 -7.96
CA LEU A 150 -7.58 4.40 -9.35
C LEU A 150 -8.89 4.26 -10.10
N LEU A 151 -9.24 5.30 -10.82
CA LEU A 151 -10.46 5.40 -11.59
C LEU A 151 -10.12 5.77 -13.02
N ILE A 152 -10.62 5.00 -13.98
CA ILE A 152 -10.42 5.23 -15.40
C ILE A 152 -11.75 5.61 -16.03
N ARG A 153 -11.75 6.72 -16.76
CA ARG A 153 -12.88 7.21 -17.51
C ARG A 153 -12.55 7.22 -19.00
N ASP A 154 -13.44 6.71 -19.82
CA ASP A 154 -13.37 6.87 -21.27
C ASP A 154 -13.85 8.29 -21.63
N LEU A 155 -12.99 9.07 -22.28
CA LEU A 155 -13.27 10.46 -22.61
C LEU A 155 -14.28 10.62 -23.75
N GLY A 156 -14.44 9.61 -24.58
CA GLY A 156 -15.42 9.62 -25.67
C GLY A 156 -16.85 9.45 -25.16
N SER A 157 -17.06 8.54 -24.21
CA SER A 157 -18.38 8.29 -23.61
C SER A 157 -18.63 9.03 -22.31
N GLY A 158 -17.59 9.56 -21.67
CA GLY A 158 -17.66 10.17 -20.34
C GLY A 158 -17.89 9.18 -19.19
N GLN A 159 -17.95 7.88 -19.47
CA GLN A 159 -18.25 6.86 -18.46
C GLN A 159 -17.01 6.35 -17.75
N ILE A 160 -17.17 6.01 -16.46
CA ILE A 160 -16.18 5.26 -15.71
C ILE A 160 -16.19 3.82 -16.24
N VAL A 161 -15.04 3.37 -16.75
CA VAL A 161 -14.88 2.06 -17.37
C VAL A 161 -14.08 1.09 -16.51
N TYR A 162 -13.31 1.61 -15.55
CA TYR A 162 -12.58 0.81 -14.58
C TYR A 162 -12.42 1.57 -13.26
N GLU A 163 -12.61 0.88 -12.18
CA GLU A 163 -12.41 1.40 -10.83
C GLU A 163 -11.73 0.33 -9.99
N THR A 164 -10.72 0.71 -9.23
CA THR A 164 -10.04 -0.21 -8.32
C THR A 164 -9.60 0.51 -7.06
N GLN A 165 -9.59 -0.23 -5.97
CA GLN A 165 -9.09 0.18 -4.68
C GLN A 165 -8.24 -0.93 -4.09
N ALA A 166 -7.06 -0.58 -3.56
CA ALA A 166 -6.23 -1.49 -2.78
C ALA A 166 -6.01 -0.91 -1.38
N ALA A 167 -6.12 -1.77 -0.38
CA ALA A 167 -5.86 -1.45 1.01
C ALA A 167 -4.71 -2.32 1.52
N HIS A 168 -3.79 -1.71 2.27
CA HIS A 168 -2.66 -2.37 2.90
C HIS A 168 -2.47 -1.81 4.31
N ASP A 169 -2.13 -2.67 5.23
CA ASP A 169 -1.84 -2.27 6.59
C ASP A 169 -0.57 -2.95 7.11
N GLY A 170 0.18 -2.24 7.95
CA GLY A 170 1.44 -2.76 8.43
C GLY A 170 2.25 -1.77 9.26
N ARG A 171 3.40 -2.24 9.75
CA ARG A 171 4.30 -1.46 10.60
C ARG A 171 5.36 -0.67 9.82
N TRP A 172 5.46 -0.85 8.52
CA TRP A 172 6.46 -0.17 7.70
C TRP A 172 6.10 1.29 7.49
N SER A 173 7.07 2.18 7.70
CA SER A 173 6.89 3.61 7.46
C SER A 173 7.22 4.04 6.03
N ASP A 174 7.83 3.17 5.23
CA ASP A 174 8.30 3.48 3.87
C ASP A 174 7.15 3.54 2.87
N ASN A 175 6.61 4.72 2.70
CA ASN A 175 5.55 4.97 1.73
C ASN A 175 6.05 4.93 0.28
N ALA A 176 7.33 5.27 0.04
CA ALA A 176 7.89 5.33 -1.31
C ALA A 176 8.00 3.93 -1.94
N THR A 177 8.22 2.90 -1.13
CA THR A 177 8.23 1.51 -1.58
C THR A 177 6.84 0.89 -1.60
N VAL A 178 6.00 1.19 -0.59
CA VAL A 178 4.70 0.52 -0.43
C VAL A 178 3.67 1.02 -1.45
N PHE A 179 3.54 2.33 -1.68
CA PHE A 179 2.50 2.84 -2.59
C PHE A 179 2.67 2.38 -4.05
N PRO A 180 3.87 2.37 -4.67
CA PRO A 180 4.04 1.81 -6.00
C PRO A 180 3.58 0.34 -6.10
N ALA A 181 3.91 -0.48 -5.09
CA ALA A 181 3.47 -1.87 -5.03
C ALA A 181 1.95 -1.99 -4.88
N MET A 182 1.31 -1.10 -4.12
CA MET A 182 -0.15 -1.06 -4.01
C MET A 182 -0.83 -0.66 -5.33
N PHE A 183 -0.28 0.29 -6.10
CA PHE A 183 -0.79 0.61 -7.44
C PHE A 183 -0.63 -0.56 -8.41
N GLU A 184 0.48 -1.29 -8.33
CA GLU A 184 0.66 -2.53 -9.10
C GLU A 184 -0.37 -3.58 -8.70
N ALA A 185 -0.58 -3.79 -7.39
CA ALA A 185 -1.59 -4.71 -6.88
C ALA A 185 -3.00 -4.33 -7.36
N ALA A 186 -3.34 -3.03 -7.30
CA ALA A 186 -4.63 -2.51 -7.73
C ALA A 186 -4.97 -2.78 -9.21
N LEU A 187 -3.95 -2.88 -10.06
CA LEU A 187 -4.12 -3.19 -11.49
C LEU A 187 -3.92 -4.68 -11.82
N ARG A 188 -3.67 -5.52 -10.80
CA ARG A 188 -3.59 -6.97 -11.02
C ARG A 188 -4.96 -7.50 -11.45
N GLY A 189 -4.98 -8.20 -12.56
CA GLY A 189 -6.25 -8.69 -13.14
C GLY A 189 -6.91 -7.72 -14.11
N PHE A 190 -6.35 -6.52 -14.34
CA PHE A 190 -6.80 -5.65 -15.43
C PHE A 190 -6.71 -6.37 -16.79
N PRO A 191 -7.68 -6.24 -17.69
CA PRO A 191 -8.92 -5.46 -17.62
C PRO A 191 -10.10 -6.22 -17.00
N ASN A 192 -9.96 -7.49 -16.65
CA ASN A 192 -11.00 -8.39 -16.18
C ASN A 192 -10.72 -8.85 -14.74
N PRO A 193 -10.91 -7.98 -13.76
CA PRO A 193 -10.65 -8.34 -12.37
C PRO A 193 -11.63 -9.42 -11.89
N PRO A 194 -11.20 -10.35 -11.02
CA PRO A 194 -12.10 -11.28 -10.37
C PRO A 194 -13.13 -10.54 -9.52
N ALA A 195 -14.31 -11.13 -9.34
CA ALA A 195 -15.32 -10.57 -8.46
C ALA A 195 -14.91 -10.68 -6.98
N GLY A 196 -15.28 -9.68 -6.18
CA GLY A 196 -15.02 -9.64 -4.75
C GLY A 196 -13.65 -9.08 -4.39
N ILE A 197 -13.25 -9.28 -3.13
CA ILE A 197 -11.95 -8.82 -2.62
C ILE A 197 -10.91 -9.90 -2.90
N GLN A 198 -9.80 -9.50 -3.50
CA GLN A 198 -8.67 -10.37 -3.78
C GLN A 198 -7.47 -9.92 -2.97
N ARG A 199 -6.79 -10.86 -2.30
CA ARG A 199 -5.49 -10.57 -1.69
C ARG A 199 -4.39 -10.71 -2.74
N VAL A 200 -3.70 -9.63 -2.99
CA VAL A 200 -2.61 -9.55 -3.96
C VAL A 200 -1.30 -9.22 -3.22
N ASN A 201 -0.30 -10.04 -3.46
CA ASN A 201 1.02 -9.92 -2.86
C ASN A 201 2.01 -9.42 -3.90
N ILE A 202 2.72 -8.34 -3.58
CA ILE A 202 3.78 -7.78 -4.42
C ILE A 202 5.09 -7.86 -3.63
N GLU A 203 6.09 -8.50 -4.22
CA GLU A 203 7.44 -8.53 -3.66
C GLU A 203 8.17 -7.25 -4.02
N VAL A 204 8.76 -6.60 -3.01
CA VAL A 204 9.58 -5.40 -3.19
C VAL A 204 10.97 -5.64 -2.62
N PRO A 205 12.03 -5.07 -3.24
CA PRO A 205 13.38 -5.17 -2.70
C PRO A 205 13.43 -4.46 -1.34
N ARG A 206 14.27 -5.00 -0.46
CA ARG A 206 14.51 -4.43 0.87
C ARG A 206 15.63 -3.40 0.83
#